data_a39ec89ab13c64b6fe3b3c0fb2d7f1c3
#
_entry.id   a39ec89ab13c64b6fe3b3c0fb2d7f1c3
#
_cell.length_a   1.000
_cell.length_b   1.000
_cell.length_c   1.000
_cell.angle_alpha   90.00
_cell.angle_beta   90.00
_cell.angle_gamma   90.00
#
_symmetry.space_group_name_H-M   'P 1'
#
loop_
_entity.id
_entity.type
_entity.pdbx_description
1 polymer ?
#
loop_
_entity_poly.entity_id
_entity_poly.type
_entity_poly.pdbx_seq_one_letter_code
_entity_poly.pdbx_strand_id
1 'polypeptide(L)'
;MVLRRFFAHGKTKTSLPAQGQRQRNGRVCLSLLMLCSAWTGLAAGRGAQAAATSSIVARPAPSPFHPDQTDRAFLADLEHRTFLWFWDSADPATGLVPDRYPSDQTQSSVASIGFALTAYGIGADRGYINRQQAVDRTLTTLRYLWKLPQNDSPDKAAGFHGFFYHFLKRENGLRLNPDIELSSIDTALLMQGVLFTTSYYTHDSDAEAEIRDLAAKLFNRVDWRWLLRPDNRLSMGWSPEHGFLPNYWEGYNEGMMLYVLGLGSTTHQLDPSSWQAWISTNKSRWGESYGQTFLNFAPLFGHQYTHAWIDFRGIKDDWSRSAGIDYFENSRRAVYAQQGYAMQNPGKWQDYGPNIWGLTASDGPAETTKVENGQPRKFMAYTARGVGRDYTLDDGTLAPTAAGGSVAFAPELAIPALRTMRDKYGDRIYSTYGFVDAFNPSYHDGKQAYWADDTYLGIDQGPILLMVENWRDGMVWNTMKDNPIICRGLLRAGFRGGWLATRHGIVDHDDAVRLRQQQAQQQTHAG
;
A
#
# COMPACT_ATOMS: atom_id res chain seq x y z
N MET A 1 -14.12 10.70 -19.57
CA MET A 1 -13.85 10.92 -21.01
C MET A 1 -12.89 9.91 -21.64
N VAL A 2 -12.33 8.98 -20.88
CA VAL A 2 -11.39 7.93 -21.37
C VAL A 2 -12.09 6.61 -21.74
N LEU A 3 -13.35 6.38 -21.37
CA LEU A 3 -14.12 5.16 -21.67
C LEU A 3 -14.79 5.14 -23.06
N ARG A 4 -14.59 6.15 -23.93
CA ARG A 4 -15.23 6.25 -25.27
C ARG A 4 -14.29 6.08 -26.47
N ARG A 5 -13.04 5.66 -26.30
CA ARG A 5 -12.07 5.53 -27.42
C ARG A 5 -11.79 4.12 -27.92
N PHE A 6 -12.62 3.16 -27.61
CA PHE A 6 -12.46 1.79 -28.14
C PHE A 6 -13.59 1.33 -29.06
N PHE A 7 -14.25 2.19 -29.82
CA PHE A 7 -15.05 1.79 -30.98
C PHE A 7 -15.36 3.04 -31.81
N ALA A 8 -14.55 3.31 -32.84
CA ALA A 8 -15.00 3.84 -34.13
C ALA A 8 -13.82 4.00 -35.09
N HIS A 9 -13.75 3.14 -36.08
CA HIS A 9 -13.06 3.40 -37.35
C HIS A 9 -14.02 4.17 -38.26
N GLY A 10 -13.56 5.30 -38.83
CA GLY A 10 -14.31 6.00 -39.85
C GLY A 10 -13.64 7.30 -40.29
N LYS A 11 -13.09 7.29 -41.47
CA LYS A 11 -12.36 8.34 -42.19
C LYS A 11 -13.10 9.71 -42.25
N THR A 12 -12.36 10.85 -42.17
CA THR A 12 -12.22 11.82 -43.28
C THR A 12 -11.25 12.97 -42.90
N LYS A 13 -10.55 13.46 -43.93
CA LYS A 13 -9.56 14.57 -43.93
C LYS A 13 -10.24 15.93 -43.84
N THR A 14 -9.59 16.94 -43.20
CA THR A 14 -9.29 18.26 -43.79
C THR A 14 -8.41 19.14 -42.90
N SER A 15 -7.44 19.69 -43.50
CA SER A 15 -6.55 20.88 -43.39
C SER A 15 -6.48 21.80 -42.15
N LEU A 16 -5.22 22.15 -41.81
CA LEU A 16 -4.64 23.15 -40.90
C LEU A 16 -5.09 24.62 -41.16
N PRO A 17 -4.89 25.57 -40.19
CA PRO A 17 -3.56 26.15 -40.00
C PRO A 17 -3.11 26.40 -38.54
N ALA A 18 -1.80 26.67 -38.41
CA ALA A 18 -1.03 26.87 -37.21
C ALA A 18 -1.32 28.20 -36.49
N GLN A 19 -1.32 28.17 -35.14
CA GLN A 19 -0.80 29.27 -34.29
C GLN A 19 -0.34 28.71 -32.94
N GLY A 20 0.87 29.10 -32.55
CA GLY A 20 1.53 28.61 -31.37
C GLY A 20 0.99 29.22 -30.06
N GLN A 21 0.85 28.37 -29.08
CA GLN A 21 0.83 28.75 -27.68
C GLN A 21 1.60 27.68 -26.88
N ARG A 22 2.55 28.15 -26.10
CA ARG A 22 3.31 27.34 -25.14
C ARG A 22 2.33 26.79 -24.09
N GLN A 23 2.00 25.51 -24.18
CA GLN A 23 1.32 24.80 -23.11
C GLN A 23 2.38 24.31 -22.09
N ARG A 24 2.29 24.83 -20.87
CA ARG A 24 2.86 24.20 -19.68
C ARG A 24 2.14 22.85 -19.51
N ASN A 25 2.86 21.77 -19.64
CA ASN A 25 2.35 20.43 -19.39
C ASN A 25 2.09 20.27 -17.88
N GLY A 26 0.86 20.53 -17.47
CA GLY A 26 0.34 19.97 -16.23
C GLY A 26 0.17 18.46 -16.43
N ARG A 27 1.00 17.65 -15.81
CA ARG A 27 0.82 16.19 -15.75
C ARG A 27 -0.40 15.93 -14.89
N VAL A 28 -1.52 15.62 -15.51
CA VAL A 28 -2.71 15.11 -14.83
C VAL A 28 -2.38 13.70 -14.35
N CYS A 29 -2.32 13.52 -13.04
CA CYS A 29 -2.23 12.20 -12.43
C CYS A 29 -3.54 11.45 -12.73
N LEU A 30 -3.49 10.51 -13.68
CA LEU A 30 -4.60 9.59 -13.93
C LEU A 30 -4.63 8.60 -12.76
N SER A 31 -5.66 8.69 -11.94
CA SER A 31 -5.95 7.66 -10.94
C SER A 31 -6.07 6.31 -11.65
N LEU A 32 -5.11 5.43 -11.42
CA LEU A 32 -5.13 4.08 -11.98
C LEU A 32 -6.11 3.25 -11.13
N LEU A 33 -7.36 3.17 -11.58
CA LEU A 33 -8.24 2.08 -11.22
C LEU A 33 -7.55 0.78 -11.64
N MET A 34 -7.12 -0.03 -10.66
CA MET A 34 -6.60 -1.37 -10.93
C MET A 34 -7.67 -2.19 -11.63
N LEU A 35 -7.54 -2.33 -12.94
CA LEU A 35 -8.30 -3.29 -13.74
C LEU A 35 -7.76 -4.70 -13.44
N CYS A 36 -8.21 -5.29 -12.33
CA CYS A 36 -8.26 -6.75 -12.20
C CYS A 36 -9.49 -7.25 -12.97
N SER A 37 -9.46 -7.16 -14.30
CA SER A 37 -10.49 -7.75 -15.14
C SER A 37 -10.36 -9.27 -15.11
N ALA A 38 -11.42 -9.93 -14.67
CA ALA A 38 -11.62 -11.35 -14.89
C ALA A 38 -11.71 -11.61 -16.41
N TRP A 39 -10.68 -12.23 -16.97
CA TRP A 39 -10.72 -12.79 -18.31
C TRP A 39 -11.38 -14.17 -18.24
N THR A 40 -12.62 -14.27 -18.70
CA THR A 40 -13.24 -15.52 -19.11
C THR A 40 -12.61 -15.96 -20.43
N GLY A 41 -12.16 -17.23 -20.46
CA GLY A 41 -11.29 -17.77 -21.47
C GLY A 41 -11.83 -17.85 -22.89
N LEU A 42 -10.90 -17.83 -23.81
CA LEU A 42 -11.01 -18.52 -25.09
C LEU A 42 -9.78 -19.42 -25.27
N ALA A 43 -10.05 -20.70 -25.34
CA ALA A 43 -9.05 -21.72 -25.61
C ALA A 43 -8.64 -21.70 -27.09
N ALA A 44 -7.34 -21.66 -27.36
CA ALA A 44 -6.81 -22.13 -28.64
C ALA A 44 -5.31 -22.47 -28.51
N GLY A 45 -4.94 -23.67 -28.87
CA GLY A 45 -3.61 -24.02 -29.38
C GLY A 45 -2.67 -24.72 -28.39
N ARG A 46 -2.77 -26.05 -28.26
CA ARG A 46 -1.74 -26.91 -27.69
C ARG A 46 -0.50 -26.96 -28.59
N GLY A 47 0.60 -26.39 -28.09
CA GLY A 47 1.93 -26.75 -28.54
C GLY A 47 2.64 -27.54 -27.44
N ALA A 48 2.91 -28.82 -27.67
CA ALA A 48 3.64 -29.68 -26.75
C ALA A 48 5.10 -29.22 -26.65
N GLN A 49 5.50 -28.71 -25.50
CA GLN A 49 6.91 -28.54 -25.15
C GLN A 49 7.31 -29.63 -24.15
N ALA A 50 8.34 -30.37 -24.49
CA ALA A 50 8.87 -31.47 -23.72
C ALA A 50 9.35 -31.01 -22.35
N ALA A 51 8.81 -31.62 -21.29
CA ALA A 51 9.24 -31.39 -19.93
C ALA A 51 10.63 -31.97 -19.70
N ALA A 52 11.63 -31.10 -19.54
CA ALA A 52 12.89 -31.48 -18.94
C ALA A 52 12.65 -31.58 -17.42
N THR A 53 12.63 -32.80 -16.91
CA THR A 53 12.64 -33.09 -15.46
C THR A 53 13.97 -32.69 -14.87
N SER A 54 14.07 -31.44 -14.42
CA SER A 54 15.14 -30.99 -13.54
C SER A 54 14.79 -31.42 -12.11
N SER A 55 15.59 -32.30 -11.56
CA SER A 55 15.54 -32.70 -10.15
C SER A 55 15.73 -31.45 -9.28
N ILE A 56 14.66 -31.02 -8.63
CA ILE A 56 14.69 -29.93 -7.65
C ILE A 56 15.43 -30.43 -6.42
N VAL A 57 16.70 -30.12 -6.33
CA VAL A 57 17.45 -30.21 -5.06
C VAL A 57 16.84 -29.17 -4.14
N ALA A 58 16.18 -29.62 -3.07
CA ALA A 58 15.66 -28.75 -2.02
C ALA A 58 16.82 -27.86 -1.53
N ARG A 59 16.71 -26.54 -1.76
CA ARG A 59 17.68 -25.59 -1.20
C ARG A 59 17.66 -25.73 0.33
N PRO A 60 18.79 -25.85 1.01
CA PRO A 60 18.84 -25.80 2.47
C PRO A 60 18.20 -24.50 2.94
N ALA A 61 17.51 -24.56 4.09
CA ALA A 61 16.98 -23.37 4.74
C ALA A 61 18.11 -22.32 4.85
N PRO A 62 17.87 -21.08 4.41
CA PRO A 62 18.93 -20.07 4.46
C PRO A 62 19.40 -19.91 5.91
N SER A 63 20.71 -19.87 6.10
CA SER A 63 21.30 -19.50 7.40
C SER A 63 20.74 -18.15 7.83
N PRO A 64 20.53 -17.91 9.16
CA PRO A 64 20.05 -16.62 9.64
C PRO A 64 20.89 -15.48 9.06
N PHE A 65 20.26 -14.53 8.39
CA PHE A 65 20.95 -13.34 7.89
C PHE A 65 21.41 -12.48 9.07
N HIS A 66 22.70 -12.23 9.15
CA HIS A 66 23.31 -11.37 10.17
C HIS A 66 23.82 -10.10 9.49
N PRO A 67 23.06 -8.98 9.56
CA PRO A 67 23.50 -7.72 8.99
C PRO A 67 24.76 -7.22 9.71
N ASP A 68 25.69 -6.74 8.93
CA ASP A 68 26.89 -6.10 9.48
C ASP A 68 26.60 -4.66 9.98
N GLN A 69 27.61 -4.01 10.53
CA GLN A 69 27.46 -2.64 11.03
C GLN A 69 27.15 -1.65 9.90
N THR A 70 27.64 -1.90 8.69
CA THR A 70 27.41 -1.04 7.51
C THR A 70 25.96 -1.13 7.04
N ASP A 71 25.37 -2.33 7.06
CA ASP A 71 23.95 -2.54 6.75
C ASP A 71 23.05 -1.79 7.73
N ARG A 72 23.37 -1.88 9.04
CA ARG A 72 22.60 -1.18 10.08
C ARG A 72 22.70 0.33 9.96
N ALA A 73 23.88 0.86 9.65
CA ALA A 73 24.09 2.30 9.45
C ALA A 73 23.35 2.79 8.21
N PHE A 74 23.38 2.03 7.11
CA PHE A 74 22.65 2.36 5.90
C PHE A 74 21.13 2.40 6.14
N LEU A 75 20.57 1.39 6.81
CA LEU A 75 19.15 1.36 7.10
C LEU A 75 18.73 2.47 8.07
N ALA A 76 19.59 2.85 9.02
CA ALA A 76 19.31 3.98 9.90
C ALA A 76 19.29 5.32 9.12
N ASP A 77 20.19 5.50 8.13
CA ASP A 77 20.18 6.67 7.24
C ASP A 77 18.95 6.68 6.35
N LEU A 78 18.61 5.53 5.75
CA LEU A 78 17.39 5.40 4.91
C LEU A 78 16.13 5.73 5.71
N GLU A 79 15.99 5.15 6.90
CA GLU A 79 14.84 5.37 7.78
C GLU A 79 14.69 6.84 8.16
N HIS A 80 15.79 7.48 8.57
CA HIS A 80 15.79 8.90 8.93
C HIS A 80 15.39 9.79 7.75
N ARG A 81 15.97 9.56 6.56
CA ARG A 81 15.63 10.31 5.34
C ARG A 81 14.17 10.12 4.96
N THR A 82 13.68 8.90 5.01
CA THR A 82 12.28 8.58 4.70
C THR A 82 11.31 9.19 5.72
N PHE A 83 11.68 9.21 7.02
CA PHE A 83 10.94 9.94 8.04
C PHE A 83 10.87 11.45 7.74
N LEU A 84 11.99 12.07 7.35
CA LEU A 84 12.04 13.50 7.02
C LEU A 84 11.08 13.86 5.88
N TRP A 85 10.84 12.96 4.93
CA TRP A 85 9.84 13.20 3.89
C TRP A 85 8.45 13.49 4.49
N PHE A 86 7.99 12.66 5.41
CA PHE A 86 6.71 12.87 6.09
C PHE A 86 6.70 14.10 6.98
N TRP A 87 7.81 14.35 7.67
CA TRP A 87 7.90 15.47 8.59
C TRP A 87 7.92 16.83 7.89
N ASP A 88 8.69 16.95 6.82
CA ASP A 88 8.91 18.21 6.10
C ASP A 88 7.78 18.52 5.10
N SER A 89 7.19 17.50 4.46
CA SER A 89 6.18 17.69 3.43
C SER A 89 4.77 17.92 3.97
N ALA A 90 4.46 17.44 5.18
CA ALA A 90 3.16 17.63 5.82
C ALA A 90 2.90 19.11 6.12
N ASP A 91 1.68 19.57 5.79
CA ASP A 91 1.25 20.92 6.14
C ASP A 91 1.17 21.10 7.66
N PRO A 92 1.89 22.06 8.26
CA PRO A 92 1.94 22.22 9.72
C PRO A 92 0.62 22.68 10.34
N ALA A 93 -0.28 23.30 9.56
CA ALA A 93 -1.56 23.83 10.06
C ALA A 93 -2.69 22.81 9.96
N THR A 94 -2.61 21.87 9.00
CA THR A 94 -3.68 20.92 8.71
C THR A 94 -3.25 19.46 8.93
N GLY A 95 -1.95 19.17 8.85
CA GLY A 95 -1.42 17.81 8.85
C GLY A 95 -1.65 17.06 7.54
N LEU A 96 -2.17 17.71 6.50
CA LEU A 96 -2.33 17.10 5.18
C LEU A 96 -0.96 16.81 4.54
N VAL A 97 -0.79 15.59 4.07
CA VAL A 97 0.45 15.10 3.45
C VAL A 97 0.24 15.03 1.94
N PRO A 98 1.17 15.55 1.11
CA PRO A 98 1.02 15.48 -0.33
C PRO A 98 1.06 14.04 -0.84
N ASP A 99 0.49 13.80 -2.02
CA ASP A 99 0.68 12.54 -2.74
C ASP A 99 2.15 12.35 -3.09
N ARG A 100 2.76 13.39 -3.65
CA ARG A 100 4.15 13.44 -4.08
C ARG A 100 4.82 14.77 -3.73
N TYR A 101 6.11 14.72 -3.48
CA TYR A 101 6.92 15.86 -3.12
C TYR A 101 8.34 15.71 -3.69
N PRO A 102 8.97 16.76 -4.23
CA PRO A 102 8.53 18.18 -4.22
C PRO A 102 7.61 18.60 -5.39
N SER A 103 7.28 17.72 -6.34
CA SER A 103 6.74 18.09 -7.65
C SER A 103 5.32 18.64 -7.63
N ASP A 104 4.37 17.97 -6.98
CA ASP A 104 2.97 18.41 -6.88
C ASP A 104 2.51 18.47 -5.43
N GLN A 105 2.23 19.68 -4.97
CA GLN A 105 1.78 19.95 -3.61
C GLN A 105 0.32 20.42 -3.55
N THR A 106 -0.43 20.35 -4.65
CA THR A 106 -1.82 20.80 -4.70
C THR A 106 -2.79 19.77 -4.14
N GLN A 107 -2.40 18.50 -4.17
CA GLN A 107 -3.18 17.36 -3.71
C GLN A 107 -2.56 16.66 -2.50
N SER A 108 -3.42 16.16 -1.64
CA SER A 108 -3.06 15.33 -0.49
C SER A 108 -3.59 13.91 -0.71
N SER A 109 -2.76 12.90 -0.45
CA SER A 109 -3.18 11.50 -0.43
C SER A 109 -3.60 11.10 0.98
N VAL A 110 -4.80 10.52 1.13
CA VAL A 110 -5.26 10.08 2.45
C VAL A 110 -4.48 8.85 2.95
N ALA A 111 -3.98 8.02 2.05
CA ALA A 111 -3.05 6.94 2.39
C ALA A 111 -1.74 7.48 2.98
N SER A 112 -1.15 8.52 2.36
CA SER A 112 0.07 9.16 2.86
C SER A 112 -0.11 9.75 4.26
N ILE A 113 -1.32 10.26 4.59
CA ILE A 113 -1.64 10.73 5.95
C ILE A 113 -1.60 9.56 6.95
N GLY A 114 -2.10 8.39 6.58
CA GLY A 114 -2.06 7.19 7.42
C GLY A 114 -0.62 6.76 7.73
N PHE A 115 0.25 6.74 6.74
CA PHE A 115 1.68 6.49 6.93
C PHE A 115 2.34 7.57 7.79
N ALA A 116 2.02 8.85 7.58
CA ALA A 116 2.57 9.97 8.35
C ALA A 116 2.22 9.89 9.84
N LEU A 117 0.98 9.54 10.20
CA LEU A 117 0.56 9.34 11.59
C LEU A 117 1.43 8.28 12.30
N THR A 118 1.82 7.22 11.58
CA THR A 118 2.74 6.20 12.10
C THR A 118 4.17 6.72 12.12
N ALA A 119 4.59 7.44 11.08
CA ALA A 119 5.92 8.03 10.98
C ALA A 119 6.24 8.99 12.16
N TYR A 120 5.26 9.76 12.64
CA TYR A 120 5.47 10.64 13.80
C TYR A 120 5.79 9.86 15.07
N GLY A 121 5.15 8.70 15.28
CA GLY A 121 5.49 7.79 16.37
C GLY A 121 6.89 7.21 16.24
N ILE A 122 7.26 6.73 15.04
CA ILE A 122 8.61 6.25 14.74
C ILE A 122 9.64 7.35 15.00
N GLY A 123 9.39 8.57 14.50
CA GLY A 123 10.30 9.71 14.70
C GLY A 123 10.53 10.06 16.15
N ALA A 124 9.50 9.95 17.00
CA ALA A 124 9.63 10.17 18.44
C ALA A 124 10.39 9.04 19.14
N ASP A 125 10.15 7.78 18.74
CA ASP A 125 10.85 6.61 19.29
C ASP A 125 12.34 6.62 18.93
N ARG A 126 12.65 7.03 17.71
CA ARG A 126 14.03 7.14 17.21
C ARG A 126 14.76 8.42 17.65
N GLY A 127 14.06 9.37 18.28
CA GLY A 127 14.64 10.64 18.70
C GLY A 127 14.93 11.61 17.54
N TYR A 128 14.31 11.42 16.36
CA TYR A 128 14.35 12.37 15.24
C TYR A 128 13.57 13.63 15.58
N ILE A 129 12.49 13.48 16.33
CA ILE A 129 11.69 14.53 16.97
C ILE A 129 11.44 14.14 18.42
N ASN A 130 11.07 15.10 19.27
CA ASN A 130 10.62 14.75 20.61
C ASN A 130 9.13 14.35 20.64
N ARG A 131 8.70 13.66 21.73
CA ARG A 131 7.33 13.18 21.86
C ARG A 131 6.28 14.29 21.77
N GLN A 132 6.57 15.48 22.32
CA GLN A 132 5.64 16.60 22.25
C GLN A 132 5.40 17.06 20.81
N GLN A 133 6.46 17.13 20.01
CA GLN A 133 6.34 17.45 18.57
C GLN A 133 5.47 16.41 17.83
N ALA A 134 5.64 15.13 18.15
CA ALA A 134 4.81 14.06 17.58
C ALA A 134 3.34 14.19 18.01
N VAL A 135 3.07 14.46 19.29
CA VAL A 135 1.72 14.71 19.85
C VAL A 135 1.07 15.90 19.14
N ASP A 136 1.76 17.03 19.04
CA ASP A 136 1.21 18.26 18.45
C ASP A 136 0.86 18.07 16.97
N ARG A 137 1.74 17.40 16.20
CA ARG A 137 1.50 17.13 14.78
C ARG A 137 0.33 16.13 14.61
N THR A 138 0.28 15.09 15.43
CA THR A 138 -0.80 14.09 15.41
C THR A 138 -2.15 14.74 15.74
N LEU A 139 -2.22 15.55 16.80
CA LEU A 139 -3.44 16.30 17.15
C LEU A 139 -3.91 17.23 16.04
N THR A 140 -2.98 17.98 15.43
CA THR A 140 -3.30 18.85 14.30
C THR A 140 -3.96 18.05 13.17
N THR A 141 -3.36 16.92 12.80
CA THR A 141 -3.88 16.04 11.74
C THR A 141 -5.26 15.47 12.08
N LEU A 142 -5.42 14.86 13.27
CA LEU A 142 -6.68 14.23 13.66
C LEU A 142 -7.82 15.24 13.84
N ARG A 143 -7.53 16.40 14.43
CA ARG A 143 -8.51 17.50 14.58
C ARG A 143 -8.98 18.03 13.22
N TYR A 144 -8.07 18.16 12.26
CA TYR A 144 -8.41 18.60 10.91
C TYR A 144 -9.28 17.57 10.20
N LEU A 145 -8.87 16.30 10.18
CA LEU A 145 -9.64 15.21 9.55
C LEU A 145 -11.04 15.05 10.14
N TRP A 146 -11.18 15.23 11.48
CA TRP A 146 -12.49 15.15 12.14
C TRP A 146 -13.46 16.23 11.70
N LYS A 147 -12.96 17.45 11.42
CA LYS A 147 -13.75 18.61 11.00
C LYS A 147 -14.13 18.60 9.52
N LEU A 148 -13.47 17.79 8.70
CA LEU A 148 -13.75 17.73 7.28
C LEU A 148 -15.19 17.26 7.01
N PRO A 149 -15.90 17.88 6.04
CA PRO A 149 -17.29 17.55 5.74
C PRO A 149 -17.43 16.15 5.15
N GLN A 150 -18.41 15.41 5.69
CA GLN A 150 -18.77 14.06 5.28
C GLN A 150 -20.22 14.08 4.78
N ASN A 151 -20.42 14.10 3.47
CA ASN A 151 -21.74 14.10 2.82
C ASN A 151 -21.60 13.66 1.36
N ASP A 152 -22.73 13.52 0.65
CA ASP A 152 -22.80 13.08 -0.73
C ASP A 152 -22.59 14.19 -1.78
N SER A 153 -22.21 15.40 -1.34
CA SER A 153 -21.93 16.51 -2.27
C SER A 153 -20.70 16.21 -3.13
N PRO A 154 -20.77 16.35 -4.45
CA PRO A 154 -19.67 16.01 -5.35
C PRO A 154 -18.46 16.94 -5.20
N ASP A 155 -18.62 18.16 -4.68
CA ASP A 155 -17.60 19.21 -4.65
C ASP A 155 -17.37 19.84 -3.26
N LYS A 156 -18.24 19.52 -2.26
CA LYS A 156 -18.21 20.11 -0.91
C LYS A 156 -17.98 19.09 0.19
N ALA A 157 -17.48 17.92 -0.15
CA ALA A 157 -17.19 16.86 0.79
C ALA A 157 -15.72 16.43 0.70
N ALA A 158 -15.18 15.98 1.83
CA ALA A 158 -13.91 15.27 1.92
C ALA A 158 -14.11 13.75 1.89
N GLY A 159 -15.34 13.30 2.10
CA GLY A 159 -15.72 11.91 2.14
C GLY A 159 -17.21 11.71 2.40
N PHE A 160 -17.61 10.44 2.54
CA PHE A 160 -19.00 10.04 2.82
C PHE A 160 -19.01 8.71 3.57
N HIS A 161 -19.98 8.48 4.46
CA HIS A 161 -20.03 7.30 5.31
C HIS A 161 -18.75 7.01 6.12
N GLY A 162 -17.98 8.06 6.44
CA GLY A 162 -16.70 7.93 7.14
C GLY A 162 -15.51 7.60 6.24
N PHE A 163 -15.72 7.19 5.00
CA PHE A 163 -14.68 7.03 4.00
C PHE A 163 -14.27 8.38 3.43
N PHE A 164 -13.03 8.47 2.95
CA PHE A 164 -12.47 9.66 2.33
C PHE A 164 -12.26 9.45 0.84
N TYR A 165 -12.29 10.55 0.08
CA TYR A 165 -11.83 10.54 -1.30
C TYR A 165 -10.33 10.26 -1.33
N HIS A 166 -9.87 9.56 -2.36
CA HIS A 166 -8.47 9.16 -2.58
C HIS A 166 -7.54 10.36 -2.45
N PHE A 167 -7.85 11.44 -3.18
CA PHE A 167 -7.10 12.68 -3.13
C PHE A 167 -7.98 13.85 -2.68
N LEU A 168 -7.42 14.66 -1.79
CA LEU A 168 -8.01 15.88 -1.28
C LEU A 168 -7.23 17.09 -1.77
N LYS A 169 -7.91 18.21 -1.99
CA LYS A 169 -7.25 19.51 -2.20
C LYS A 169 -6.49 19.90 -0.94
N ARG A 170 -5.23 20.21 -1.07
CA ARG A 170 -4.40 20.53 0.08
C ARG A 170 -4.79 21.85 0.73
N GLU A 171 -5.37 22.79 -0.04
CA GLU A 171 -5.81 24.09 0.44
C GLU A 171 -6.99 24.05 1.42
N ASN A 172 -7.89 23.05 1.28
CA ASN A 172 -9.15 23.03 2.05
C ASN A 172 -9.64 21.65 2.47
N GLY A 173 -8.95 20.57 2.08
CA GLY A 173 -9.29 19.18 2.45
C GLY A 173 -10.51 18.59 1.73
N LEU A 174 -11.06 19.28 0.72
CA LEU A 174 -12.18 18.74 -0.06
C LEU A 174 -11.70 17.83 -1.20
N ARG A 175 -12.62 17.04 -1.75
CA ARG A 175 -12.38 16.19 -2.94
C ARG A 175 -11.62 16.96 -4.02
N LEU A 176 -10.58 16.36 -4.58
CA LEU A 176 -9.70 17.04 -5.52
C LEU A 176 -10.44 17.48 -6.80
N ASN A 177 -11.16 16.58 -7.42
CA ASN A 177 -11.98 16.82 -8.62
C ASN A 177 -12.98 15.66 -8.82
N PRO A 178 -13.94 15.76 -9.77
CA PRO A 178 -14.96 14.74 -10.01
C PRO A 178 -14.45 13.37 -10.49
N ASP A 179 -13.21 13.28 -10.98
CA ASP A 179 -12.64 12.00 -11.42
C ASP A 179 -12.08 11.17 -10.25
N ILE A 180 -11.98 11.78 -9.04
CA ILE A 180 -11.46 11.11 -7.84
C ILE A 180 -12.60 10.38 -7.13
N GLU A 181 -12.43 9.08 -6.98
CA GLU A 181 -13.33 8.21 -6.23
C GLU A 181 -13.16 8.37 -4.71
N LEU A 182 -14.20 8.06 -3.99
CA LEU A 182 -14.13 7.73 -2.58
C LEU A 182 -13.46 6.35 -2.48
N SER A 183 -12.27 6.31 -1.92
CA SER A 183 -11.43 5.11 -1.93
C SER A 183 -11.57 4.30 -0.65
N SER A 184 -11.88 3.02 -0.81
CA SER A 184 -11.93 2.10 0.32
C SER A 184 -10.53 1.77 0.85
N ILE A 185 -9.56 1.53 -0.04
CA ILE A 185 -8.22 1.10 0.37
C ILE A 185 -7.42 2.26 0.98
N ASP A 186 -7.47 3.45 0.39
CA ASP A 186 -6.74 4.60 0.94
C ASP A 186 -7.30 5.04 2.28
N THR A 187 -8.64 4.93 2.47
CA THR A 187 -9.26 5.10 3.77
C THR A 187 -8.80 4.03 4.76
N ALA A 188 -8.63 2.77 4.34
CA ALA A 188 -8.13 1.72 5.22
C ALA A 188 -6.67 1.97 5.63
N LEU A 189 -5.81 2.42 4.73
CA LEU A 189 -4.44 2.85 5.04
C LEU A 189 -4.42 4.01 6.02
N LEU A 190 -5.30 5.00 5.83
CA LEU A 190 -5.49 6.09 6.80
C LEU A 190 -5.88 5.54 8.18
N MET A 191 -6.85 4.61 8.23
CA MET A 191 -7.36 4.05 9.48
C MET A 191 -6.33 3.16 10.19
N GLN A 192 -5.39 2.53 9.49
CA GLN A 192 -4.25 1.85 10.12
C GLN A 192 -3.38 2.84 10.90
N GLY A 193 -3.03 3.98 10.29
CA GLY A 193 -2.30 5.04 10.98
C GLY A 193 -3.08 5.64 12.15
N VAL A 194 -4.39 5.85 11.99
CA VAL A 194 -5.29 6.31 13.05
C VAL A 194 -5.30 5.33 14.23
N LEU A 195 -5.43 4.03 13.97
CA LEU A 195 -5.40 3.00 15.02
C LEU A 195 -4.01 2.88 15.67
N PHE A 196 -2.93 3.06 14.92
CA PHE A 196 -1.59 3.12 15.50
C PHE A 196 -1.51 4.22 16.56
N THR A 197 -2.08 5.40 16.32
CA THR A 197 -2.06 6.50 17.32
C THR A 197 -2.76 6.13 18.61
N THR A 198 -3.84 5.34 18.59
CA THR A 198 -4.54 4.91 19.82
C THR A 198 -3.69 4.01 20.70
N SER A 199 -2.83 3.20 20.10
CA SER A 199 -1.99 2.24 20.82
C SER A 199 -0.62 2.80 21.20
N TYR A 200 -0.13 3.82 20.48
CA TYR A 200 1.16 4.45 20.72
C TYR A 200 1.09 5.57 21.77
N TYR A 201 0.08 6.45 21.68
CA TYR A 201 -0.08 7.59 22.60
C TYR A 201 -0.90 7.17 23.83
N THR A 202 -0.23 6.57 24.82
CA THR A 202 -0.86 5.96 26.00
C THR A 202 -0.52 6.66 27.32
N HIS A 203 0.24 7.77 27.28
CA HIS A 203 0.55 8.52 28.48
C HIS A 203 -0.73 9.17 29.08
N ASP A 204 -0.72 9.34 30.39
CA ASP A 204 -1.79 10.01 31.13
C ASP A 204 -1.61 11.53 31.01
N SER A 205 -2.07 12.07 29.87
CA SER A 205 -2.11 13.50 29.58
C SER A 205 -3.36 13.83 28.76
N ASP A 206 -3.90 15.04 28.91
CA ASP A 206 -5.08 15.51 28.18
C ASP A 206 -4.86 15.44 26.66
N ALA A 207 -3.66 15.78 26.20
CA ALA A 207 -3.31 15.77 24.78
C ALA A 207 -3.35 14.36 24.18
N GLU A 208 -2.76 13.37 24.87
CA GLU A 208 -2.79 11.99 24.38
C GLU A 208 -4.17 11.34 24.56
N ALA A 209 -4.93 11.73 25.59
CA ALA A 209 -6.33 11.33 25.75
C ALA A 209 -7.18 11.85 24.58
N GLU A 210 -6.97 13.11 24.15
CA GLU A 210 -7.65 13.68 22.97
C GLU A 210 -7.26 12.96 21.66
N ILE A 211 -5.99 12.57 21.49
CA ILE A 211 -5.57 11.73 20.34
C ILE A 211 -6.39 10.45 20.31
N ARG A 212 -6.47 9.72 21.42
CA ARG A 212 -7.21 8.46 21.49
C ARG A 212 -8.71 8.65 21.20
N ASP A 213 -9.31 9.71 21.72
CA ASP A 213 -10.73 10.03 21.49
C ASP A 213 -11.01 10.38 20.03
N LEU A 214 -10.22 11.27 19.41
CA LEU A 214 -10.37 11.64 18.01
C LEU A 214 -10.13 10.45 17.07
N ALA A 215 -9.12 9.66 17.34
CA ALA A 215 -8.82 8.46 16.57
C ALA A 215 -9.95 7.42 16.64
N ALA A 216 -10.49 7.18 17.85
CA ALA A 216 -11.65 6.32 18.03
C ALA A 216 -12.89 6.84 17.29
N LYS A 217 -13.17 8.16 17.35
CA LYS A 217 -14.26 8.79 16.62
C LYS A 217 -14.11 8.66 15.10
N LEU A 218 -12.90 8.90 14.57
CA LEU A 218 -12.61 8.77 13.14
C LEU A 218 -12.81 7.32 12.66
N PHE A 219 -12.28 6.34 13.39
CA PHE A 219 -12.42 4.93 13.04
C PHE A 219 -13.88 4.46 13.14
N ASN A 220 -14.57 4.80 14.22
CA ASN A 220 -15.95 4.37 14.47
C ASN A 220 -16.98 5.00 13.53
N ARG A 221 -16.63 6.12 12.86
CA ARG A 221 -17.46 6.77 11.85
C ARG A 221 -17.50 5.98 10.54
N VAL A 222 -16.48 5.16 10.24
CA VAL A 222 -16.38 4.43 8.97
C VAL A 222 -17.44 3.34 8.91
N ASP A 223 -18.38 3.45 7.99
CA ASP A 223 -19.44 2.46 7.76
C ASP A 223 -18.96 1.37 6.79
N TRP A 224 -18.24 0.39 7.32
CA TRP A 224 -17.72 -0.74 6.53
C TRP A 224 -18.81 -1.54 5.82
N ARG A 225 -20.03 -1.59 6.39
CA ARG A 225 -21.17 -2.32 5.80
C ARG A 225 -21.70 -1.64 4.54
N TRP A 226 -21.59 -0.32 4.46
CA TRP A 226 -22.05 0.44 3.31
C TRP A 226 -21.33 0.04 2.02
N LEU A 227 -20.04 -0.35 2.08
CA LEU A 227 -19.29 -0.85 0.93
C LEU A 227 -19.60 -2.31 0.57
N LEU A 228 -20.36 -3.03 1.42
CA LEU A 228 -20.57 -4.47 1.23
C LEU A 228 -21.49 -4.72 0.03
N ARG A 229 -21.03 -5.57 -0.88
CA ARG A 229 -21.79 -6.04 -2.03
C ARG A 229 -22.68 -7.23 -1.64
N PRO A 230 -23.71 -7.57 -2.45
CA PRO A 230 -24.59 -8.72 -2.14
C PRO A 230 -23.88 -10.06 -1.97
N ASP A 231 -22.69 -10.21 -2.53
CA ASP A 231 -21.85 -11.40 -2.43
C ASP A 231 -20.85 -11.35 -1.26
N ASN A 232 -21.03 -10.46 -0.31
CA ASN A 232 -20.20 -10.22 0.87
C ASN A 232 -18.76 -9.73 0.58
N ARG A 233 -18.48 -9.25 -0.63
CA ARG A 233 -17.22 -8.58 -0.97
C ARG A 233 -17.35 -7.08 -0.87
N LEU A 234 -16.24 -6.40 -0.56
CA LEU A 234 -16.23 -4.94 -0.42
C LEU A 234 -15.92 -4.28 -1.77
N SER A 235 -16.69 -3.23 -2.11
CA SER A 235 -16.42 -2.39 -3.27
C SER A 235 -15.07 -1.69 -3.14
N MET A 236 -14.38 -1.49 -4.27
CA MET A 236 -13.13 -0.71 -4.29
C MET A 236 -13.36 0.77 -4.03
N GLY A 237 -14.55 1.28 -4.29
CA GLY A 237 -14.88 2.68 -4.04
C GLY A 237 -16.27 3.08 -4.49
N TRP A 238 -16.52 4.38 -4.42
CA TRP A 238 -17.80 4.99 -4.76
C TRP A 238 -17.59 6.43 -5.28
N SER A 239 -18.50 6.92 -6.09
CA SER A 239 -18.59 8.34 -6.42
C SER A 239 -20.04 8.80 -6.48
N PRO A 240 -20.34 10.09 -6.19
CA PRO A 240 -21.69 10.62 -6.26
C PRO A 240 -22.26 10.57 -7.69
N GLU A 241 -21.40 10.60 -8.71
CA GLU A 241 -21.79 10.59 -10.12
C GLU A 241 -22.15 9.20 -10.64
N HIS A 242 -21.53 8.13 -10.10
CA HIS A 242 -21.61 6.78 -10.67
C HIS A 242 -21.99 5.69 -9.66
N GLY A 243 -22.11 6.04 -8.36
CA GLY A 243 -22.34 5.04 -7.32
C GLY A 243 -21.11 4.17 -7.05
N PHE A 244 -21.32 2.93 -6.64
CA PHE A 244 -20.22 1.99 -6.37
C PHE A 244 -19.45 1.63 -7.63
N LEU A 245 -18.13 1.57 -7.49
CA LEU A 245 -17.27 1.07 -8.57
C LEU A 245 -17.63 -0.38 -8.91
N PRO A 246 -17.48 -0.79 -10.17
CA PRO A 246 -17.81 -2.16 -10.58
C PRO A 246 -16.88 -3.21 -9.98
N ASN A 247 -15.70 -2.80 -9.58
CA ASN A 247 -14.66 -3.66 -9.02
C ASN A 247 -14.82 -3.80 -7.51
N TYR A 248 -14.41 -4.96 -6.99
CA TYR A 248 -14.46 -5.29 -5.57
C TYR A 248 -13.19 -6.03 -5.14
N TRP A 249 -12.93 -6.02 -3.84
CA TRP A 249 -11.77 -6.68 -3.27
C TRP A 249 -12.03 -8.19 -3.14
N GLU A 250 -11.22 -8.99 -3.83
CA GLU A 250 -11.27 -10.44 -3.77
C GLU A 250 -9.89 -11.09 -3.92
N GLY A 251 -9.68 -12.19 -3.23
CA GLY A 251 -8.43 -12.92 -3.22
C GLY A 251 -7.29 -12.11 -2.63
N TYR A 252 -6.17 -12.76 -2.45
CA TYR A 252 -5.01 -12.16 -1.78
C TYR A 252 -4.50 -10.91 -2.51
N ASN A 253 -4.50 -9.80 -1.82
CA ASN A 253 -3.99 -8.48 -2.19
C ASN A 253 -3.99 -7.55 -0.97
N GLU A 254 -3.67 -6.27 -1.12
CA GLU A 254 -3.68 -5.25 -0.07
C GLU A 254 -5.05 -5.03 0.59
N GLY A 255 -6.14 -5.39 -0.09
CA GLY A 255 -7.51 -5.35 0.45
C GLY A 255 -7.71 -6.19 1.72
N MET A 256 -6.77 -7.06 2.07
CA MET A 256 -6.79 -7.81 3.33
C MET A 256 -7.02 -6.92 4.55
N MET A 257 -6.43 -5.72 4.59
CA MET A 257 -6.61 -4.79 5.72
C MET A 257 -8.05 -4.30 5.85
N LEU A 258 -8.77 -4.08 4.76
CA LEU A 258 -10.18 -3.65 4.78
C LEU A 258 -11.06 -4.64 5.56
N TYR A 259 -10.88 -5.93 5.28
CA TYR A 259 -11.63 -6.99 5.96
C TYR A 259 -11.26 -7.10 7.43
N VAL A 260 -9.96 -7.01 7.77
CA VAL A 260 -9.52 -7.03 9.19
C VAL A 260 -10.11 -5.83 9.93
N LEU A 261 -10.05 -4.61 9.38
CA LEU A 261 -10.60 -3.41 9.99
C LEU A 261 -12.12 -3.49 10.14
N GLY A 262 -12.82 -3.88 9.09
CA GLY A 262 -14.28 -4.01 9.11
C GLY A 262 -14.79 -5.09 10.07
N LEU A 263 -14.10 -6.25 10.15
CA LEU A 263 -14.41 -7.29 11.13
C LEU A 263 -14.10 -6.87 12.57
N GLY A 264 -13.10 -6.00 12.74
CA GLY A 264 -12.71 -5.45 14.04
C GLY A 264 -13.58 -4.29 14.50
N SER A 265 -14.34 -3.65 13.62
CA SER A 265 -15.19 -2.50 13.95
C SER A 265 -16.19 -2.83 15.05
N THR A 266 -16.47 -1.84 15.93
CA THR A 266 -17.45 -1.98 17.00
C THR A 266 -18.79 -1.33 16.66
N THR A 267 -18.85 -0.49 15.62
CA THR A 267 -20.04 0.25 15.19
C THR A 267 -20.66 -0.35 13.91
N HIS A 268 -19.85 -0.55 12.90
CA HIS A 268 -20.26 -1.01 11.55
C HIS A 268 -19.57 -2.33 11.20
N GLN A 269 -19.63 -3.29 12.12
CA GLN A 269 -18.91 -4.56 12.04
C GLN A 269 -19.37 -5.41 10.85
N LEU A 270 -18.41 -5.94 10.09
CA LEU A 270 -18.65 -6.93 9.05
C LEU A 270 -18.96 -8.32 9.66
N ASP A 271 -19.72 -9.11 8.92
CA ASP A 271 -19.90 -10.53 9.23
C ASP A 271 -18.67 -11.34 8.78
N PRO A 272 -18.26 -12.40 9.51
CA PRO A 272 -17.16 -13.29 9.11
C PRO A 272 -17.27 -13.89 7.71
N SER A 273 -18.48 -14.01 7.15
CA SER A 273 -18.68 -14.44 5.77
C SER A 273 -18.02 -13.53 4.73
N SER A 274 -17.77 -12.26 5.07
CA SER A 274 -17.04 -11.34 4.20
C SER A 274 -15.57 -11.76 4.03
N TRP A 275 -14.92 -12.27 5.08
CA TRP A 275 -13.58 -12.85 4.98
C TRP A 275 -13.57 -14.09 4.10
N GLN A 276 -14.57 -14.98 4.27
CA GLN A 276 -14.71 -16.18 3.45
C GLN A 276 -14.91 -15.83 1.97
N ALA A 277 -15.70 -14.79 1.69
CA ALA A 277 -15.89 -14.29 0.33
C ALA A 277 -14.57 -13.75 -0.26
N TRP A 278 -13.77 -13.01 0.53
CA TRP A 278 -12.48 -12.48 0.08
C TRP A 278 -11.48 -13.58 -0.25
N ILE A 279 -11.32 -14.60 0.62
CA ILE A 279 -10.37 -15.70 0.39
C ILE A 279 -10.85 -16.74 -0.64
N SER A 280 -12.08 -16.63 -1.13
CA SER A 280 -12.73 -17.67 -1.98
C SER A 280 -11.91 -17.99 -3.24
N THR A 281 -11.17 -17.03 -3.78
CA THR A 281 -10.33 -17.21 -4.97
C THR A 281 -8.88 -17.60 -4.68
N ASN A 282 -8.49 -17.74 -3.39
CA ASN A 282 -7.11 -18.06 -3.02
C ASN A 282 -6.61 -19.37 -3.65
N LYS A 283 -7.49 -20.39 -3.78
CA LYS A 283 -7.12 -21.66 -4.41
C LYS A 283 -6.64 -21.49 -5.86
N SER A 284 -7.25 -20.58 -6.61
CA SER A 284 -6.86 -20.31 -8.00
C SER A 284 -5.61 -19.42 -8.08
N ARG A 285 -5.36 -18.61 -7.05
CA ARG A 285 -4.17 -17.74 -6.98
C ARG A 285 -2.94 -18.46 -6.44
N TRP A 286 -3.11 -19.60 -5.76
CA TRP A 286 -2.02 -20.42 -5.25
C TRP A 286 -1.31 -21.15 -6.37
N GLY A 287 0.00 -20.96 -6.50
CA GLY A 287 0.79 -21.62 -7.53
C GLY A 287 2.24 -21.19 -7.55
N GLU A 288 3.00 -21.86 -8.39
CA GLU A 288 4.43 -21.65 -8.55
C GLU A 288 4.69 -20.44 -9.45
N SER A 289 5.68 -19.60 -9.07
CA SER A 289 6.26 -18.54 -9.86
C SER A 289 7.73 -18.38 -9.49
N TYR A 290 8.63 -18.46 -10.46
CA TYR A 290 10.08 -18.30 -10.30
C TYR A 290 10.67 -19.09 -9.13
N GLY A 291 10.31 -20.38 -9.03
CA GLY A 291 10.81 -21.30 -8.01
C GLY A 291 10.16 -21.17 -6.64
N GLN A 292 9.10 -20.36 -6.49
CA GLN A 292 8.35 -20.18 -5.26
C GLN A 292 6.89 -20.56 -5.45
N THR A 293 6.30 -21.24 -4.43
CA THR A 293 4.87 -21.52 -4.40
C THR A 293 4.20 -20.65 -3.35
N PHE A 294 3.30 -19.75 -3.79
CA PHE A 294 2.64 -18.77 -2.94
C PHE A 294 1.29 -18.30 -3.53
N LEU A 295 0.53 -17.50 -2.77
CA LEU A 295 -0.61 -16.76 -3.30
C LEU A 295 -0.09 -15.64 -4.18
N ASN A 296 -0.31 -15.77 -5.48
CA ASN A 296 0.22 -14.86 -6.47
C ASN A 296 -0.60 -13.56 -6.51
N PHE A 297 0.10 -12.45 -6.36
CA PHE A 297 -0.29 -11.10 -6.71
C PHE A 297 0.95 -10.42 -7.29
N ALA A 298 0.84 -9.85 -8.49
CA ALA A 298 2.05 -9.49 -9.24
C ALA A 298 2.83 -8.30 -8.65
N PRO A 299 2.23 -7.14 -8.34
CA PRO A 299 2.93 -6.03 -7.70
C PRO A 299 3.27 -6.32 -6.22
N LEU A 300 4.47 -5.94 -5.77
CA LEU A 300 4.89 -6.23 -4.39
C LEU A 300 4.10 -5.44 -3.33
N PHE A 301 3.56 -4.27 -3.65
CA PHE A 301 2.78 -3.50 -2.66
C PHE A 301 1.60 -4.31 -2.08
N GLY A 302 0.96 -5.18 -2.86
CA GLY A 302 -0.12 -6.04 -2.37
C GLY A 302 0.32 -7.07 -1.33
N HIS A 303 1.63 -7.35 -1.27
CA HIS A 303 2.26 -8.18 -0.24
C HIS A 303 2.78 -7.36 0.95
N GLN A 304 2.79 -6.02 0.87
CA GLN A 304 3.47 -5.15 1.82
C GLN A 304 2.51 -4.33 2.68
N TYR A 305 1.49 -3.69 2.11
CA TYR A 305 0.72 -2.66 2.79
C TYR A 305 0.03 -3.14 4.06
N THR A 306 -0.67 -4.28 4.04
CA THR A 306 -1.29 -4.82 5.25
C THR A 306 -0.25 -5.21 6.30
N HIS A 307 0.89 -5.75 5.85
CA HIS A 307 1.97 -6.19 6.73
C HIS A 307 2.75 -5.04 7.38
N ALA A 308 2.67 -3.82 6.84
CA ALA A 308 3.32 -2.67 7.44
C ALA A 308 2.85 -2.43 8.89
N TRP A 309 1.57 -2.72 9.19
CA TRP A 309 1.00 -2.58 10.53
C TRP A 309 0.67 -3.89 11.24
N ILE A 310 0.41 -4.97 10.50
CA ILE A 310 -0.05 -6.24 11.08
C ILE A 310 1.02 -7.33 10.91
N ASP A 311 1.48 -7.86 12.04
CA ASP A 311 2.44 -8.98 12.07
C ASP A 311 1.72 -10.32 11.86
N PHE A 312 1.84 -10.88 10.66
CA PHE A 312 1.23 -12.17 10.34
C PHE A 312 2.11 -13.39 10.68
N ARG A 313 3.26 -13.20 11.32
CA ARG A 313 4.15 -14.31 11.71
C ARG A 313 3.48 -15.20 12.75
N GLY A 314 3.34 -16.49 12.41
CA GLY A 314 2.83 -17.53 13.31
C GLY A 314 1.32 -17.49 13.55
N ILE A 315 0.58 -16.54 12.99
CA ILE A 315 -0.89 -16.51 13.03
C ILE A 315 -1.45 -17.01 11.69
N LYS A 316 -2.48 -17.86 11.74
CA LYS A 316 -3.05 -18.49 10.56
C LYS A 316 -4.58 -18.52 10.61
N ASP A 317 -5.22 -18.17 9.49
CA ASP A 317 -6.64 -18.44 9.24
C ASP A 317 -6.84 -19.88 8.70
N ASP A 318 -8.07 -20.25 8.35
CA ASP A 318 -8.37 -21.60 7.86
C ASP A 318 -7.64 -21.92 6.56
N TRP A 319 -7.55 -20.95 5.64
CA TRP A 319 -6.88 -21.16 4.37
C TRP A 319 -5.36 -21.35 4.58
N SER A 320 -4.70 -20.46 5.31
CA SER A 320 -3.26 -20.51 5.54
C SER A 320 -2.83 -21.73 6.38
N ARG A 321 -3.71 -22.23 7.27
CA ARG A 321 -3.51 -23.53 7.93
C ARG A 321 -3.49 -24.67 6.91
N SER A 322 -4.45 -24.68 5.97
CA SER A 322 -4.52 -25.71 4.93
C SER A 322 -3.33 -25.65 3.96
N ALA A 323 -2.82 -24.46 3.67
CA ALA A 323 -1.65 -24.24 2.82
C ALA A 323 -0.30 -24.50 3.55
N GLY A 324 -0.32 -24.65 4.89
CA GLY A 324 0.86 -24.94 5.69
C GLY A 324 1.76 -23.74 5.97
N ILE A 325 1.44 -22.53 5.47
CA ILE A 325 2.22 -21.30 5.65
C ILE A 325 1.37 -20.20 6.30
N ASP A 326 1.99 -19.18 6.87
CA ASP A 326 1.31 -17.92 7.20
C ASP A 326 1.45 -16.89 6.06
N TYR A 327 0.74 -15.77 6.18
CA TYR A 327 0.78 -14.74 5.15
C TYR A 327 2.12 -13.99 5.10
N PHE A 328 2.91 -14.01 6.19
CA PHE A 328 4.25 -13.44 6.18
C PHE A 328 5.19 -14.27 5.29
N GLU A 329 5.19 -15.59 5.46
CA GLU A 329 5.95 -16.49 4.58
C GLU A 329 5.47 -16.40 3.13
N ASN A 330 4.17 -16.19 2.90
CA ASN A 330 3.63 -15.93 1.57
C ASN A 330 4.28 -14.71 0.92
N SER A 331 4.34 -13.58 1.64
CA SER A 331 4.95 -12.34 1.15
C SER A 331 6.46 -12.48 0.96
N ARG A 332 7.14 -13.19 1.88
CA ARG A 332 8.55 -13.53 1.73
C ARG A 332 8.82 -14.27 0.42
N ARG A 333 8.01 -15.27 0.08
CA ARG A 333 8.12 -16.03 -1.18
C ARG A 333 7.90 -15.15 -2.41
N ALA A 334 7.00 -14.19 -2.36
CA ALA A 334 6.80 -13.22 -3.44
C ALA A 334 8.08 -12.39 -3.70
N VAL A 335 8.80 -11.99 -2.65
CA VAL A 335 10.10 -11.28 -2.77
C VAL A 335 11.13 -12.16 -3.48
N TYR A 336 11.24 -13.44 -3.10
CA TYR A 336 12.14 -14.39 -3.76
C TYR A 336 11.76 -14.62 -5.23
N ALA A 337 10.47 -14.68 -5.54
CA ALA A 337 10.00 -14.82 -6.92
C ALA A 337 10.39 -13.59 -7.78
N GLN A 338 10.28 -12.39 -7.23
CA GLN A 338 10.70 -11.17 -7.92
C GLN A 338 12.21 -11.13 -8.17
N GLN A 339 13.03 -11.49 -7.20
CA GLN A 339 14.48 -11.63 -7.42
C GLN A 339 14.78 -12.70 -8.47
N GLY A 340 14.10 -13.86 -8.40
CA GLY A 340 14.25 -14.94 -9.37
C GLY A 340 13.92 -14.50 -10.79
N TYR A 341 12.87 -13.70 -10.96
CA TYR A 341 12.54 -13.06 -12.24
C TYR A 341 13.67 -12.15 -12.75
N ALA A 342 14.17 -11.25 -11.90
CA ALA A 342 15.23 -10.34 -12.28
C ALA A 342 16.54 -11.06 -12.63
N MET A 343 16.85 -12.17 -11.94
CA MET A 343 18.01 -13.01 -12.26
C MET A 343 17.86 -13.72 -13.60
N GLN A 344 16.67 -14.19 -13.95
CA GLN A 344 16.40 -14.80 -15.26
C GLN A 344 16.33 -13.75 -16.37
N ASN A 345 15.86 -12.55 -16.04
CA ASN A 345 15.76 -11.39 -16.93
C ASN A 345 15.22 -11.72 -18.33
N PRO A 346 14.01 -12.27 -18.46
CA PRO A 346 13.48 -12.69 -19.76
C PRO A 346 13.28 -11.49 -20.71
N GLY A 347 13.04 -10.30 -20.15
CA GLY A 347 12.93 -9.05 -20.90
C GLY A 347 14.28 -8.46 -21.34
N LYS A 348 15.39 -9.02 -20.88
CA LYS A 348 16.75 -8.50 -21.14
C LYS A 348 16.87 -7.01 -20.79
N TRP A 349 16.29 -6.63 -19.65
CA TRP A 349 16.37 -5.27 -19.12
C TRP A 349 17.77 -5.00 -18.57
N GLN A 350 18.26 -3.79 -18.78
CA GLN A 350 19.59 -3.40 -18.32
C GLN A 350 19.68 -3.52 -16.78
N ASP A 351 20.79 -4.09 -16.32
CA ASP A 351 21.17 -4.21 -14.92
C ASP A 351 20.33 -5.17 -14.05
N TYR A 352 19.24 -5.74 -14.54
CA TYR A 352 18.47 -6.72 -13.78
C TYR A 352 19.35 -7.89 -13.33
N GLY A 353 19.21 -8.27 -12.07
CA GLY A 353 20.02 -9.33 -11.47
C GLY A 353 19.74 -9.52 -9.98
N PRO A 354 20.62 -10.23 -9.25
CA PRO A 354 20.36 -10.60 -7.86
C PRO A 354 20.20 -9.41 -6.90
N ASN A 355 20.81 -8.25 -7.22
CA ASN A 355 20.79 -7.05 -6.40
C ASN A 355 20.19 -5.82 -7.12
N ILE A 356 19.58 -6.01 -8.28
CA ILE A 356 18.85 -4.96 -9.01
C ILE A 356 17.52 -5.56 -9.45
N TRP A 357 16.49 -5.34 -8.65
CA TRP A 357 15.15 -5.88 -8.82
C TRP A 357 14.14 -5.05 -8.04
N GLY A 358 12.86 -5.16 -8.37
CA GLY A 358 11.75 -4.58 -7.61
C GLY A 358 10.69 -3.99 -8.52
N LEU A 359 9.61 -4.75 -8.72
CA LEU A 359 8.46 -4.36 -9.53
C LEU A 359 7.23 -4.16 -8.63
N THR A 360 6.71 -2.95 -8.65
CA THR A 360 5.48 -2.56 -7.98
C THR A 360 4.83 -1.39 -8.72
N ALA A 361 3.72 -0.85 -8.22
CA ALA A 361 3.16 0.39 -8.76
C ALA A 361 4.16 1.52 -8.58
N SER A 362 4.39 2.28 -9.63
CA SER A 362 5.31 3.43 -9.64
C SER A 362 5.14 4.27 -10.88
N ASP A 363 5.67 5.47 -10.88
CA ASP A 363 5.87 6.26 -12.09
C ASP A 363 6.80 5.54 -13.08
N GLY A 364 6.84 6.02 -14.28
CA GLY A 364 7.71 5.52 -15.31
C GLY A 364 8.00 6.60 -16.36
N PRO A 365 8.94 6.32 -17.30
CA PRO A 365 9.50 7.37 -18.13
C PRO A 365 8.49 8.04 -19.08
N ALA A 366 7.58 7.29 -19.66
CA ALA A 366 6.53 7.83 -20.55
C ALA A 366 5.68 6.71 -21.16
N GLU A 367 4.44 7.02 -21.58
CA GLU A 367 3.68 6.16 -22.50
C GLU A 367 4.26 6.25 -23.91
N THR A 368 5.21 5.37 -24.24
CA THR A 368 5.91 5.40 -25.52
C THR A 368 6.43 4.02 -25.94
N THR A 369 6.73 3.89 -27.23
CA THR A 369 7.47 2.74 -27.76
C THR A 369 8.75 3.25 -28.40
N LYS A 370 9.89 2.72 -27.98
CA LYS A 370 11.21 3.01 -28.57
C LYS A 370 11.78 1.75 -29.22
N VAL A 371 12.59 1.94 -30.26
CA VAL A 371 13.36 0.85 -30.83
C VAL A 371 14.72 0.80 -30.15
N GLU A 372 14.96 -0.26 -29.40
CA GLU A 372 16.24 -0.49 -28.73
C GLU A 372 16.84 -1.82 -29.21
N ASN A 373 18.08 -1.78 -29.65
CA ASN A 373 18.76 -2.96 -30.22
C ASN A 373 17.94 -3.65 -31.36
N GLY A 374 17.25 -2.84 -32.18
CA GLY A 374 16.42 -3.32 -33.29
C GLY A 374 15.07 -3.92 -32.89
N GLN A 375 14.70 -3.88 -31.62
CA GLN A 375 13.41 -4.38 -31.10
C GLN A 375 12.55 -3.25 -30.54
N PRO A 376 11.23 -3.23 -30.84
CA PRO A 376 10.33 -2.27 -30.23
C PRO A 376 10.14 -2.62 -28.74
N ARG A 377 10.37 -1.66 -27.86
CA ARG A 377 10.14 -1.75 -26.42
C ARG A 377 9.08 -0.73 -26.00
N LYS A 378 8.02 -1.21 -25.33
CA LYS A 378 7.01 -0.34 -24.76
C LYS A 378 7.49 0.09 -23.38
N PHE A 379 7.43 1.40 -23.12
CA PHE A 379 7.58 2.02 -21.82
C PHE A 379 6.24 2.63 -21.39
N MET A 380 6.03 2.69 -20.09
CA MET A 380 4.76 3.14 -19.51
C MET A 380 5.01 4.29 -18.52
N ALA A 381 4.04 5.17 -18.37
CA ALA A 381 3.98 6.14 -17.28
C ALA A 381 3.66 5.42 -15.94
N TYR A 382 2.86 6.03 -15.06
CA TYR A 382 2.45 5.35 -13.83
C TYR A 382 1.68 4.06 -14.15
N THR A 383 2.13 2.93 -13.58
CA THR A 383 1.42 1.65 -13.70
C THR A 383 1.84 0.65 -12.61
N ALA A 384 0.97 -0.33 -12.35
CA ALA A 384 1.22 -1.41 -11.38
C ALA A 384 2.04 -2.54 -12.01
N ARG A 385 3.38 -2.35 -12.07
CA ARG A 385 4.32 -3.37 -12.52
C ARG A 385 4.39 -4.50 -11.52
N GLY A 386 4.69 -5.70 -12.00
CA GLY A 386 4.77 -6.85 -11.10
C GLY A 386 5.05 -8.17 -11.79
N VAL A 387 5.33 -9.17 -10.98
CA VAL A 387 5.66 -10.54 -11.41
C VAL A 387 4.74 -11.53 -10.68
N GLY A 388 4.02 -12.33 -11.43
CA GLY A 388 3.19 -13.40 -10.92
C GLY A 388 3.07 -14.54 -11.92
N ARG A 389 2.49 -15.65 -11.47
CA ARG A 389 2.31 -16.85 -12.30
C ARG A 389 1.55 -16.58 -13.60
N ASP A 390 0.44 -15.85 -13.49
CA ASP A 390 -0.50 -15.67 -14.59
C ASP A 390 -0.34 -14.32 -15.29
N TYR A 391 0.46 -13.42 -14.72
CA TYR A 391 0.60 -12.06 -15.19
C TYR A 391 1.96 -11.48 -14.78
N THR A 392 2.67 -10.93 -15.76
CA THR A 392 3.87 -10.12 -15.55
C THR A 392 3.74 -8.85 -16.37
N LEU A 393 3.92 -7.71 -15.72
CA LEU A 393 3.98 -6.39 -16.35
C LEU A 393 5.31 -5.74 -15.99
N ASP A 394 6.14 -5.57 -17.01
CA ASP A 394 7.50 -5.04 -16.86
C ASP A 394 7.90 -4.26 -18.11
N ASP A 395 8.47 -3.08 -17.91
CA ASP A 395 9.01 -2.21 -18.95
C ASP A 395 10.46 -1.76 -18.64
N GLY A 396 11.11 -2.48 -17.71
CA GLY A 396 12.46 -2.15 -17.25
C GLY A 396 12.50 -1.08 -16.15
N THR A 397 11.34 -0.57 -15.70
CA THR A 397 11.25 0.39 -14.60
C THR A 397 11.27 -0.34 -13.27
N LEU A 398 12.15 0.09 -12.38
CA LEU A 398 12.33 -0.43 -11.03
C LEU A 398 11.90 0.61 -10.00
N ALA A 399 11.22 0.16 -8.95
CA ALA A 399 10.81 0.98 -7.82
C ALA A 399 11.55 0.52 -6.55
N PRO A 400 12.41 1.36 -5.95
CA PRO A 400 13.15 0.99 -4.73
C PRO A 400 12.25 0.61 -3.55
N THR A 401 11.02 1.13 -3.50
CA THR A 401 10.02 0.77 -2.48
C THR A 401 9.69 -0.73 -2.50
N ALA A 402 9.75 -1.39 -3.66
CA ALA A 402 9.55 -2.83 -3.75
C ALA A 402 10.57 -3.61 -2.90
N ALA A 403 11.82 -3.20 -2.90
CA ALA A 403 12.86 -3.77 -2.02
C ALA A 403 12.74 -3.22 -0.59
N GLY A 404 12.55 -1.90 -0.42
CA GLY A 404 12.46 -1.23 0.88
C GLY A 404 11.30 -1.76 1.74
N GLY A 405 10.10 -1.85 1.16
CA GLY A 405 8.93 -2.45 1.81
C GLY A 405 9.05 -3.96 2.04
N SER A 406 10.11 -4.60 1.53
CA SER A 406 10.39 -6.03 1.71
C SER A 406 11.49 -6.32 2.74
N VAL A 407 12.10 -5.31 3.35
CA VAL A 407 13.22 -5.47 4.29
C VAL A 407 12.86 -6.42 5.44
N ALA A 408 11.67 -6.32 6.00
CA ALA A 408 11.25 -7.20 7.08
C ALA A 408 10.95 -8.64 6.63
N PHE A 409 10.58 -8.86 5.36
CA PHE A 409 10.31 -10.21 4.83
C PHE A 409 11.58 -10.97 4.48
N ALA A 410 12.50 -10.33 3.77
CA ALA A 410 13.70 -10.95 3.23
C ALA A 410 14.88 -9.95 3.27
N PRO A 411 15.39 -9.62 4.48
CA PRO A 411 16.47 -8.65 4.63
C PRO A 411 17.73 -9.05 3.85
N GLU A 412 17.99 -10.36 3.74
CA GLU A 412 19.11 -10.95 2.98
C GLU A 412 19.06 -10.67 1.46
N LEU A 413 17.89 -10.32 0.93
CA LEU A 413 17.69 -9.93 -0.48
C LEU A 413 17.53 -8.42 -0.61
N ALA A 414 16.73 -7.82 0.25
CA ALA A 414 16.33 -6.43 0.16
C ALA A 414 17.47 -5.45 0.49
N ILE A 415 18.25 -5.73 1.56
CA ILE A 415 19.34 -4.82 1.99
C ILE A 415 20.45 -4.75 0.94
N PRO A 416 20.99 -5.89 0.41
CA PRO A 416 21.96 -5.83 -0.67
C PRO A 416 21.43 -5.15 -1.94
N ALA A 417 20.14 -5.32 -2.27
CA ALA A 417 19.53 -4.67 -3.43
C ALA A 417 19.50 -3.14 -3.26
N LEU A 418 18.98 -2.65 -2.14
CA LEU A 418 18.93 -1.20 -1.85
C LEU A 418 20.33 -0.57 -1.86
N ARG A 419 21.32 -1.22 -1.22
CA ARG A 419 22.70 -0.74 -1.23
C ARG A 419 23.27 -0.69 -2.65
N THR A 420 23.08 -1.75 -3.43
CA THR A 420 23.57 -1.80 -4.81
C THR A 420 22.92 -0.72 -5.68
N MET A 421 21.62 -0.48 -5.52
CA MET A 421 20.93 0.60 -6.23
C MET A 421 21.52 1.96 -5.84
N ARG A 422 21.66 2.26 -4.54
CA ARG A 422 22.27 3.52 -4.07
C ARG A 422 23.69 3.70 -4.62
N ASP A 423 24.54 2.68 -4.48
CA ASP A 423 25.96 2.77 -4.83
C ASP A 423 26.18 2.88 -6.35
N LYS A 424 25.29 2.27 -7.15
CA LYS A 424 25.40 2.27 -8.60
C LYS A 424 24.81 3.53 -9.24
N TYR A 425 23.67 4.01 -8.74
CA TYR A 425 22.91 5.10 -9.38
C TYR A 425 23.06 6.44 -8.65
N GLY A 426 23.62 6.43 -7.43
CA GLY A 426 24.02 7.61 -6.68
C GLY A 426 22.88 8.57 -6.35
N ASP A 427 23.20 9.86 -6.31
CA ASP A 427 22.30 10.92 -5.85
C ASP A 427 21.06 11.13 -6.73
N ARG A 428 21.04 10.54 -7.92
CA ARG A 428 19.87 10.61 -8.81
C ARG A 428 18.68 9.79 -8.32
N ILE A 429 18.94 8.72 -7.55
CA ILE A 429 17.87 7.88 -7.01
C ILE A 429 17.86 7.84 -5.47
N TYR A 430 18.93 8.31 -4.81
CA TYR A 430 19.04 8.31 -3.36
C TYR A 430 19.59 9.65 -2.88
N SER A 431 18.74 10.48 -2.28
CA SER A 431 19.15 11.84 -1.87
C SER A 431 18.44 12.30 -0.59
N THR A 432 17.93 13.52 -0.51
CA THR A 432 17.41 14.17 0.72
C THR A 432 16.43 13.29 1.50
N TYR A 433 15.48 12.66 0.83
CA TYR A 433 14.41 11.86 1.44
C TYR A 433 14.56 10.34 1.21
N GLY A 434 15.78 9.88 0.96
CA GLY A 434 16.05 8.50 0.64
C GLY A 434 15.87 8.21 -0.85
N PHE A 435 15.19 7.12 -1.18
CA PHE A 435 14.97 6.72 -2.57
C PHE A 435 13.80 7.49 -3.20
N VAL A 436 14.01 7.94 -4.46
CA VAL A 436 12.94 8.42 -5.33
C VAL A 436 11.96 7.29 -5.68
N ASP A 437 10.81 7.63 -6.25
CA ASP A 437 9.76 6.67 -6.60
C ASP A 437 10.28 5.55 -7.52
N ALA A 438 10.86 5.90 -8.68
CA ALA A 438 11.28 4.92 -9.66
C ALA A 438 12.47 5.35 -10.51
N PHE A 439 13.10 4.38 -11.17
CA PHE A 439 14.12 4.60 -12.19
C PHE A 439 14.08 3.49 -13.25
N ASN A 440 14.58 3.77 -14.45
CA ASN A 440 14.63 2.81 -15.53
C ASN A 440 15.99 2.83 -16.24
N PRO A 441 16.87 1.85 -15.94
CA PRO A 441 18.20 1.77 -16.56
C PRO A 441 18.17 1.56 -18.08
N SER A 442 17.09 0.99 -18.60
CA SER A 442 16.92 0.69 -20.03
C SER A 442 16.30 1.82 -20.83
N TYR A 443 15.81 2.89 -20.18
CA TYR A 443 15.23 4.03 -20.90
C TYR A 443 16.23 5.15 -21.08
N HIS A 444 16.54 5.45 -22.35
CA HIS A 444 17.46 6.52 -22.74
C HIS A 444 16.71 7.60 -23.54
N ASP A 445 16.79 8.83 -23.10
CA ASP A 445 16.18 9.99 -23.78
C ASP A 445 17.16 10.78 -24.66
N GLY A 446 18.39 10.29 -24.77
CA GLY A 446 19.49 10.95 -25.49
C GLY A 446 20.20 12.05 -24.70
N LYS A 447 19.70 12.41 -23.53
CA LYS A 447 20.28 13.45 -22.64
C LYS A 447 20.92 12.85 -21.40
N GLN A 448 20.39 11.74 -20.92
CA GLN A 448 20.78 11.09 -19.68
C GLN A 448 21.09 9.61 -19.94
N ALA A 449 22.00 9.05 -19.14
CA ALA A 449 22.40 7.65 -19.24
C ALA A 449 21.26 6.69 -18.88
N TYR A 450 20.28 7.12 -18.10
CA TYR A 450 19.08 6.40 -17.71
C TYR A 450 18.01 7.38 -17.20
N TRP A 451 16.75 6.95 -17.16
CA TRP A 451 15.68 7.71 -16.54
C TRP A 451 15.62 7.45 -15.04
N ALA A 452 15.42 8.49 -14.25
CA ALA A 452 15.05 8.42 -12.85
C ALA A 452 14.00 9.50 -12.58
N ASP A 453 13.04 9.17 -11.72
CA ASP A 453 12.08 10.16 -11.23
C ASP A 453 12.79 11.22 -10.37
N ASP A 454 12.20 12.40 -10.28
CA ASP A 454 12.66 13.51 -9.45
C ASP A 454 11.75 13.73 -8.22
N THR A 455 10.83 12.80 -7.98
CA THR A 455 9.83 12.90 -6.91
C THR A 455 9.83 11.68 -5.99
N TYR A 456 9.20 11.85 -4.83
CA TYR A 456 8.97 10.83 -3.83
C TYR A 456 7.47 10.75 -3.60
N LEU A 457 6.90 9.53 -3.62
CA LEU A 457 5.49 9.30 -3.34
C LEU A 457 5.29 8.86 -1.89
N GLY A 458 4.29 9.42 -1.21
CA GLY A 458 4.04 9.06 0.20
C GLY A 458 3.64 7.61 0.39
N ILE A 459 2.93 7.04 -0.58
CA ILE A 459 2.53 5.63 -0.56
C ILE A 459 3.71 4.67 -0.74
N ASP A 460 4.85 5.15 -1.24
CA ASP A 460 6.10 4.38 -1.38
C ASP A 460 7.04 4.60 -0.21
N GLN A 461 7.13 5.84 0.29
CA GLN A 461 7.94 6.15 1.46
C GLN A 461 7.41 5.44 2.72
N GLY A 462 6.09 5.29 2.83
CA GLY A 462 5.46 4.61 3.97
C GLY A 462 5.93 3.17 4.18
N PRO A 463 5.81 2.28 3.21
CA PRO A 463 6.28 0.91 3.33
C PRO A 463 7.79 0.80 3.61
N ILE A 464 8.62 1.67 3.01
CA ILE A 464 10.06 1.70 3.32
C ILE A 464 10.26 1.98 4.80
N LEU A 465 9.69 3.07 5.32
CA LEU A 465 9.86 3.48 6.71
C LEU A 465 9.38 2.42 7.69
N LEU A 466 8.12 1.97 7.53
CA LEU A 466 7.51 1.06 8.48
C LEU A 466 8.16 -0.33 8.46
N MET A 467 8.58 -0.82 7.29
CA MET A 467 9.18 -2.16 7.21
C MET A 467 10.66 -2.17 7.62
N VAL A 468 11.38 -1.08 7.46
CA VAL A 468 12.72 -0.93 8.07
C VAL A 468 12.61 -0.90 9.60
N GLU A 469 11.66 -0.12 10.14
CA GLU A 469 11.39 -0.06 11.58
C GLU A 469 10.97 -1.42 12.15
N ASN A 470 10.05 -2.11 11.46
CA ASN A 470 9.59 -3.45 11.85
C ASN A 470 10.73 -4.50 11.80
N TRP A 471 11.67 -4.36 10.88
CA TRP A 471 12.84 -5.24 10.83
C TRP A 471 13.81 -4.96 11.97
N ARG A 472 14.01 -3.70 12.37
CA ARG A 472 14.96 -3.30 13.42
C ARG A 472 14.58 -3.85 14.79
N ASP A 473 13.35 -3.63 15.24
CA ASP A 473 12.88 -4.06 16.57
C ASP A 473 11.38 -4.37 16.64
N GLY A 474 10.65 -4.17 15.53
CA GLY A 474 9.23 -4.48 15.45
C GLY A 474 8.32 -3.48 16.15
N MET A 475 8.75 -2.22 16.34
CA MET A 475 8.02 -1.21 17.10
C MET A 475 6.58 -1.04 16.60
N VAL A 476 6.36 -0.89 15.28
CA VAL A 476 5.00 -0.74 14.74
C VAL A 476 4.16 -1.99 14.97
N TRP A 477 4.71 -3.17 14.70
CA TRP A 477 4.02 -4.44 14.95
C TRP A 477 3.70 -4.64 16.43
N ASN A 478 4.65 -4.36 17.33
CA ASN A 478 4.45 -4.53 18.77
C ASN A 478 3.36 -3.59 19.29
N THR A 479 3.34 -2.34 18.81
CA THR A 479 2.27 -1.37 19.12
C THR A 479 0.90 -1.87 18.64
N MET A 480 0.82 -2.41 17.42
CA MET A 480 -0.45 -2.85 16.83
C MET A 480 -0.95 -4.19 17.35
N LYS A 481 -0.08 -5.05 17.89
CA LYS A 481 -0.48 -6.32 18.56
C LYS A 481 -1.36 -6.11 19.77
N ASP A 482 -1.32 -4.94 20.38
CA ASP A 482 -2.13 -4.59 21.55
C ASP A 482 -3.40 -3.80 21.15
N ASN A 483 -3.61 -3.53 19.85
CA ASN A 483 -4.79 -2.83 19.38
C ASN A 483 -6.04 -3.76 19.38
N PRO A 484 -7.10 -3.46 20.15
CA PRO A 484 -8.26 -4.33 20.28
C PRO A 484 -9.05 -4.49 18.98
N ILE A 485 -9.05 -3.48 18.10
CA ILE A 485 -9.71 -3.55 16.78
C ILE A 485 -9.01 -4.56 15.88
N ILE A 486 -7.68 -4.50 15.82
CA ILE A 486 -6.86 -5.43 15.02
C ILE A 486 -7.01 -6.86 15.55
N CYS A 487 -6.89 -7.05 16.87
CA CYS A 487 -7.06 -8.37 17.50
C CYS A 487 -8.44 -8.97 17.21
N ARG A 488 -9.51 -8.18 17.39
CA ARG A 488 -10.89 -8.60 17.10
C ARG A 488 -11.06 -8.97 15.62
N GLY A 489 -10.56 -8.12 14.71
CA GLY A 489 -10.66 -8.36 13.28
C GLY A 489 -10.00 -9.65 12.87
N LEU A 490 -8.78 -9.91 13.32
CA LEU A 490 -8.05 -11.13 13.06
C LEU A 490 -8.76 -12.37 13.64
N LEU A 491 -9.23 -12.31 14.90
CA LEU A 491 -9.96 -13.42 15.54
C LEU A 491 -11.26 -13.74 14.79
N ARG A 492 -12.00 -12.72 14.32
CA ARG A 492 -13.24 -12.90 13.56
C ARG A 492 -12.99 -13.37 12.12
N ALA A 493 -11.85 -13.03 11.54
CA ALA A 493 -11.38 -13.60 10.27
C ALA A 493 -10.91 -15.07 10.40
N GLY A 494 -10.90 -15.63 11.62
CA GLY A 494 -10.52 -17.02 11.86
C GLY A 494 -9.03 -17.23 12.14
N PHE A 495 -8.24 -16.16 12.30
CA PHE A 495 -6.83 -16.30 12.69
C PHE A 495 -6.68 -16.85 14.11
N ARG A 496 -5.68 -17.72 14.28
CA ARG A 496 -5.31 -18.34 15.57
C ARG A 496 -3.81 -18.58 15.62
N GLY A 497 -3.29 -18.78 16.83
CA GLY A 497 -1.89 -19.13 17.08
C GLY A 497 -0.99 -17.92 17.30
N GLY A 498 0.32 -18.17 17.37
CA GLY A 498 1.34 -17.15 17.53
C GLY A 498 1.04 -16.16 18.66
N TRP A 499 1.39 -14.91 18.43
CA TRP A 499 1.17 -13.81 19.39
C TRP A 499 -0.33 -13.56 19.69
N LEU A 500 -1.23 -13.88 18.76
CA LEU A 500 -2.67 -13.63 18.90
C LEU A 500 -3.31 -14.56 19.95
N ALA A 501 -2.72 -15.72 20.23
CA ALA A 501 -3.22 -16.66 21.22
C ALA A 501 -3.32 -16.07 22.64
N THR A 502 -2.49 -15.07 22.97
CA THR A 502 -2.48 -14.40 24.27
C THR A 502 -3.34 -13.12 24.33
N ARG A 503 -4.04 -12.78 23.25
CA ARG A 503 -4.78 -11.52 23.09
C ARG A 503 -6.31 -11.66 23.21
N HIS A 504 -6.85 -12.86 23.44
CA HIS A 504 -8.28 -13.04 23.62
C HIS A 504 -8.85 -12.18 24.74
N GLY A 505 -8.14 -12.04 25.86
CA GLY A 505 -8.58 -11.23 27.00
C GLY A 505 -8.71 -9.73 26.69
N ILE A 506 -7.97 -9.19 25.73
CA ILE A 506 -8.09 -7.79 25.28
C ILE A 506 -9.45 -7.58 24.62
N VAL A 507 -9.84 -8.51 23.74
CA VAL A 507 -11.11 -8.46 23.00
C VAL A 507 -12.30 -8.66 23.94
N ASP A 508 -12.22 -9.62 24.84
CA ASP A 508 -13.28 -9.91 25.81
C ASP A 508 -13.50 -8.72 26.76
N HIS A 509 -12.42 -8.08 27.20
CA HIS A 509 -12.50 -6.89 28.05
C HIS A 509 -13.15 -5.71 27.33
N ASP A 510 -12.72 -5.41 26.10
CA ASP A 510 -13.25 -4.31 25.28
C ASP A 510 -14.74 -4.53 24.95
N ASP A 511 -15.13 -5.77 24.61
CA ASP A 511 -16.52 -6.11 24.37
C ASP A 511 -17.38 -5.97 25.63
N ALA A 512 -16.86 -6.33 26.80
CA ALA A 512 -17.55 -6.17 28.08
C ALA A 512 -17.73 -4.68 28.46
N VAL A 513 -16.72 -3.85 28.24
CA VAL A 513 -16.80 -2.39 28.45
C VAL A 513 -17.84 -1.77 27.53
N ARG A 514 -17.84 -2.13 26.25
CA ARG A 514 -18.81 -1.64 25.27
C ARG A 514 -20.24 -1.99 25.62
N LEU A 515 -20.50 -3.23 26.04
CA LEU A 515 -21.82 -3.67 26.45
C LEU A 515 -22.36 -2.87 27.64
N ARG A 516 -21.50 -2.57 28.62
CA ARG A 516 -21.87 -1.73 29.78
C ARG A 516 -22.20 -0.30 29.34
N GLN A 517 -21.44 0.28 28.42
CA GLN A 517 -21.70 1.63 27.90
C GLN A 517 -23.03 1.69 27.12
N GLN A 518 -23.32 0.69 26.27
CA GLN A 518 -24.59 0.59 25.55
C GLN A 518 -25.79 0.48 26.50
N GLN A 519 -25.68 -0.32 27.56
CA GLN A 519 -26.72 -0.45 28.58
C GLN A 519 -26.94 0.86 29.33
N ALA A 520 -25.87 1.58 29.67
CA ALA A 520 -25.97 2.89 30.34
C ALA A 520 -26.66 3.95 29.45
N GLN A 521 -26.34 3.95 28.13
CA GLN A 521 -27.00 4.87 27.20
C GLN A 521 -28.48 4.56 26.99
N GLN A 522 -28.87 3.28 26.98
CA GLN A 522 -30.28 2.89 26.88
C GLN A 522 -31.08 3.29 28.12
N GLN A 523 -30.48 3.24 29.31
CA GLN A 523 -31.12 3.67 30.57
C GLN A 523 -31.31 5.19 30.64
N THR A 524 -30.38 5.98 30.08
CA THR A 524 -30.49 7.44 29.99
C THR A 524 -31.52 7.95 28.98
N HIS A 525 -31.93 7.13 28.02
CA HIS A 525 -32.97 7.47 27.02
C HIS A 525 -34.36 6.95 27.42
N ALA A 526 -34.46 6.13 28.43
CA ALA A 526 -35.71 5.55 28.93
C ALA A 526 -36.25 6.25 30.20
N GLY A 527 -35.54 7.22 30.74
CA GLY A 527 -35.94 8.10 31.84
C GLY A 527 -36.10 9.54 31.37
#